data_bb168af844c392775ab3ad55067621a9
#
_entry.id   bb168af844c392775ab3ad55067621a9
#
_cell.length_a   1.000
_cell.length_b   1.000
_cell.length_c   1.000
_cell.angle_alpha   90.00
_cell.angle_beta   90.00
_cell.angle_gamma   90.00
#
_symmetry.space_group_name_H-M   'P 1'
#
loop_
_entity.id
_entity.type
_entity.pdbx_description
1 polymer ?
#
loop_
_entity_poly.entity_id
_entity_poly.type
_entity_poly.pdbx_seq_one_letter_code
_entity_poly.pdbx_strand_id
1 'polypeptide(L)'
;MNKKSRKQAPANTMYKGFVRRGAVVVPETIEEGTDLAEVKSKLLEHMRAIQAEDRARGECAELWFTIQGDKDGIWHGCMTKKGGYYEDNNDRIPWWAWVLMIPGFILAPVFWFVYDIFNPSKLKRDREAYWKSRGGDTTSAQ
;
A
#
# COMPACT_ATOMS: atom_id res chain seq x y z
N MET A 1 30.15 -13.31 -3.49
CA MET A 1 29.48 -12.23 -4.28
C MET A 1 28.33 -12.85 -5.08
N ASN A 2 27.11 -12.78 -4.54
CA ASN A 2 25.93 -13.32 -5.21
C ASN A 2 25.43 -12.30 -6.24
N LYS A 3 25.71 -12.54 -7.51
CA LYS A 3 25.03 -11.89 -8.63
C LYS A 3 23.57 -12.37 -8.58
N LYS A 4 22.66 -11.57 -8.01
CA LYS A 4 21.22 -11.73 -8.22
C LYS A 4 21.01 -11.72 -9.73
N SER A 5 20.76 -12.89 -10.30
CA SER A 5 20.32 -13.06 -11.68
C SER A 5 19.13 -12.15 -11.91
N ARG A 6 19.35 -11.03 -12.62
CA ARG A 6 18.25 -10.27 -13.20
C ARG A 6 17.50 -11.26 -14.10
N LYS A 7 16.30 -11.67 -13.68
CA LYS A 7 15.37 -12.36 -14.58
C LYS A 7 15.24 -11.45 -15.80
N GLN A 8 15.81 -11.86 -16.92
CA GLN A 8 15.60 -11.20 -18.20
C GLN A 8 14.08 -11.19 -18.44
N ALA A 9 13.55 -10.01 -18.70
CA ALA A 9 12.16 -9.87 -19.11
C ALA A 9 11.92 -10.73 -20.35
N PRO A 10 10.79 -11.43 -20.44
CA PRO A 10 10.48 -12.22 -21.62
C PRO A 10 10.48 -11.33 -22.86
N ALA A 11 11.11 -11.79 -23.93
CA ALA A 11 11.16 -11.09 -25.21
C ALA A 11 9.74 -10.67 -25.64
N ASN A 12 9.52 -9.40 -25.98
CA ASN A 12 8.26 -8.76 -26.35
C ASN A 12 7.26 -8.46 -25.20
N THR A 13 7.72 -8.08 -24.03
CA THR A 13 6.83 -7.49 -23.04
C THR A 13 6.60 -6.01 -23.39
N MET A 14 5.35 -5.60 -23.50
CA MET A 14 4.98 -4.19 -23.67
C MET A 14 4.75 -3.58 -22.28
N TYR A 15 5.37 -2.46 -22.03
CA TYR A 15 5.20 -1.68 -20.80
C TYR A 15 4.41 -0.42 -21.12
N LYS A 16 3.39 -0.16 -20.31
CA LYS A 16 2.60 1.06 -20.36
C LYS A 16 2.69 1.77 -19.02
N GLY A 17 3.17 2.99 -19.05
CA GLY A 17 3.35 3.80 -17.87
C GLY A 17 2.58 5.11 -17.92
N PHE A 18 2.22 5.65 -16.76
CA PHE A 18 1.58 6.95 -16.62
C PHE A 18 1.86 7.56 -15.26
N VAL A 19 1.77 8.89 -15.19
CA VAL A 19 1.88 9.65 -13.94
C VAL A 19 0.49 10.03 -13.43
N ARG A 20 0.31 9.99 -12.13
CA ARG A 20 -0.90 10.42 -11.43
C ARG A 20 -0.61 11.54 -10.45
N ARG A 21 -1.52 12.48 -10.37
CA ARG A 21 -1.57 13.50 -9.31
C ARG A 21 -2.74 13.14 -8.39
N GLY A 22 -2.46 12.52 -7.25
CA GLY A 22 -3.49 11.92 -6.42
C GLY A 22 -4.25 10.80 -7.15
N ALA A 23 -5.56 10.94 -7.30
CA ALA A 23 -6.41 9.97 -8.02
C ALA A 23 -6.48 10.22 -9.54
N VAL A 24 -5.98 11.35 -10.04
CA VAL A 24 -6.14 11.77 -11.43
C VAL A 24 -4.90 11.40 -12.23
N VAL A 25 -5.11 10.71 -13.37
CA VAL A 25 -4.06 10.42 -14.35
C VAL A 25 -3.77 11.68 -15.16
N VAL A 26 -2.50 11.99 -15.38
CA VAL A 26 -2.07 13.07 -16.27
C VAL A 26 -1.89 12.48 -17.67
N PRO A 27 -2.83 12.73 -18.61
CA PRO A 27 -2.86 12.00 -19.89
C PRO A 27 -1.64 12.27 -20.77
N GLU A 28 -1.00 13.41 -20.62
CA GLU A 28 0.20 13.82 -21.38
C GLU A 28 1.45 13.00 -20.99
N THR A 29 1.38 12.22 -19.91
CA THR A 29 2.49 11.42 -19.40
C THR A 29 2.40 9.94 -19.74
N ILE A 30 1.45 9.55 -20.59
CA ILE A 30 1.28 8.14 -20.98
C ILE A 30 2.41 7.75 -21.91
N GLU A 31 3.24 6.79 -21.46
CA GLU A 31 4.37 6.27 -22.21
C GLU A 31 4.21 4.77 -22.44
N GLU A 32 4.58 4.31 -23.62
CA GLU A 32 4.57 2.90 -23.99
C GLU A 32 5.93 2.51 -24.58
N GLY A 33 6.40 1.33 -24.26
CA GLY A 33 7.69 0.85 -24.75
C GLY A 33 7.95 -0.61 -24.39
N THR A 34 9.00 -1.16 -24.97
CA THR A 34 9.44 -2.55 -24.72
C THR A 34 10.54 -2.63 -23.67
N ASP A 35 11.15 -1.52 -23.32
CA ASP A 35 12.17 -1.42 -22.26
C ASP A 35 11.60 -0.71 -21.02
N LEU A 36 11.51 -1.46 -19.93
CA LEU A 36 11.07 -0.95 -18.63
C LEU A 36 11.91 0.26 -18.15
N ALA A 37 13.23 0.21 -18.36
CA ALA A 37 14.13 1.25 -17.90
C ALA A 37 13.92 2.55 -18.67
N GLU A 38 13.66 2.47 -19.97
CA GLU A 38 13.37 3.62 -20.82
C GLU A 38 12.03 4.25 -20.42
N VAL A 39 10.95 3.46 -20.32
CA VAL A 39 9.63 3.96 -19.90
C VAL A 39 9.70 4.64 -18.56
N LYS A 40 10.40 4.02 -17.59
CA LYS A 40 10.60 4.58 -16.27
C LYS A 40 11.36 5.91 -16.30
N SER A 41 12.43 6.00 -17.10
CA SER A 41 13.21 7.23 -17.24
C SER A 41 12.34 8.39 -17.76
N LYS A 42 11.53 8.15 -18.78
CA LYS A 42 10.60 9.14 -19.34
C LYS A 42 9.56 9.59 -18.32
N LEU A 43 8.98 8.65 -17.56
CA LEU A 43 8.03 9.00 -16.50
C LEU A 43 8.66 9.85 -15.39
N LEU A 44 9.91 9.58 -15.03
CA LEU A 44 10.63 10.41 -14.06
C LEU A 44 10.91 11.83 -14.59
N GLU A 45 11.18 11.98 -15.88
CA GLU A 45 11.32 13.30 -16.51
C GLU A 45 9.98 14.06 -16.49
N HIS A 46 8.88 13.41 -16.83
CA HIS A 46 7.55 14.02 -16.72
C HIS A 46 7.23 14.44 -15.28
N MET A 47 7.52 13.60 -14.30
CA MET A 47 7.29 13.94 -12.88
C MET A 47 8.11 15.14 -12.44
N ARG A 48 9.37 15.24 -12.87
CA ARG A 48 10.24 16.40 -12.57
C ARG A 48 9.73 17.68 -13.22
N ALA A 49 9.29 17.60 -14.48
CA ALA A 49 8.70 18.73 -15.18
C ALA A 49 7.42 19.24 -14.50
N ILE A 50 6.49 18.35 -14.18
CA ILE A 50 5.26 18.69 -13.45
C ILE A 50 5.59 19.30 -12.08
N GLN A 51 6.55 18.74 -11.37
CA GLN A 51 6.94 19.26 -10.06
C GLN A 51 7.59 20.64 -10.16
N ALA A 52 8.34 20.91 -11.21
CA ALA A 52 8.93 22.24 -11.46
C ALA A 52 7.84 23.28 -11.74
N GLU A 53 6.84 22.94 -12.56
CA GLU A 53 5.69 23.79 -12.82
C GLU A 53 4.85 24.06 -11.57
N ASP A 54 4.60 23.02 -10.76
CA ASP A 54 3.85 23.14 -9.52
C ASP A 54 4.57 24.07 -8.52
N ARG A 55 5.89 23.96 -8.43
CA ARG A 55 6.69 24.88 -7.59
C ARG A 55 6.64 26.32 -8.06
N ALA A 56 6.64 26.52 -9.38
CA ALA A 56 6.52 27.87 -9.95
C ALA A 56 5.15 28.51 -9.63
N ARG A 57 4.10 27.68 -9.46
CA ARG A 57 2.75 28.13 -9.04
C ARG A 57 2.58 28.21 -7.51
N GLY A 58 3.59 27.83 -6.74
CA GLY A 58 3.49 27.75 -5.28
C GLY A 58 2.73 26.51 -4.77
N GLU A 59 2.44 25.58 -5.65
CA GLU A 59 1.79 24.31 -5.34
C GLU A 59 2.82 23.20 -5.21
N CYS A 60 2.59 22.25 -4.31
CA CYS A 60 3.43 21.06 -4.17
C CYS A 60 2.54 19.85 -3.99
N ALA A 61 2.35 19.08 -5.05
CA ALA A 61 1.63 17.82 -5.00
C ALA A 61 2.58 16.61 -4.97
N GLU A 62 2.13 15.53 -4.39
CA GLU A 62 2.78 14.24 -4.55
C GLU A 62 2.41 13.66 -5.92
N LEU A 63 3.42 13.16 -6.61
CA LEU A 63 3.24 12.53 -7.91
C LEU A 63 3.54 11.04 -7.79
N TRP A 64 2.71 10.24 -8.40
CA TRP A 64 2.86 8.79 -8.46
C TRP A 64 2.98 8.36 -9.90
N PHE A 65 3.87 7.44 -10.20
CA PHE A 65 3.83 6.74 -11.47
C PHE A 65 3.41 5.29 -11.27
N THR A 66 2.81 4.74 -12.29
CA THR A 66 2.47 3.33 -12.39
C THR A 66 2.94 2.85 -13.74
N ILE A 67 3.67 1.74 -13.79
CA ILE A 67 4.05 1.05 -15.01
C ILE A 67 3.43 -0.34 -14.96
N GLN A 68 2.68 -0.69 -15.98
CA GLN A 68 2.07 -2.00 -16.14
C GLN A 68 2.75 -2.73 -17.29
N GLY A 69 3.27 -3.91 -17.01
CA GLY A 69 3.77 -4.83 -18.03
C GLY A 69 2.75 -5.93 -18.32
N ASP A 70 2.63 -6.32 -19.58
CA ASP A 70 1.68 -7.37 -19.99
C ASP A 70 1.93 -8.71 -19.28
N LYS A 71 3.19 -8.99 -18.93
CA LYS A 71 3.61 -10.29 -18.41
C LYS A 71 4.34 -10.23 -17.07
N ASP A 72 4.90 -9.07 -16.73
CA ASP A 72 5.86 -8.97 -15.62
C ASP A 72 5.28 -8.36 -14.34
N GLY A 73 4.09 -7.77 -14.38
CA GLY A 73 3.44 -7.16 -13.22
C GLY A 73 3.37 -5.64 -13.26
N ILE A 74 3.26 -5.03 -12.09
CA ILE A 74 3.02 -3.60 -11.94
C ILE A 74 4.13 -3.01 -11.06
N TRP A 75 4.68 -1.86 -11.48
CA TRP A 75 5.66 -1.08 -10.72
C TRP A 75 5.06 0.25 -10.35
N HIS A 76 5.33 0.66 -9.13
CA HIS A 76 4.90 1.95 -8.60
C HIS A 76 6.09 2.74 -8.08
N GLY A 77 6.03 4.03 -8.20
CA GLY A 77 6.98 4.92 -7.56
C GLY A 77 6.31 6.23 -7.20
N CYS A 78 6.89 6.93 -6.25
CA CYS A 78 6.38 8.20 -5.75
C CYS A 78 7.48 9.24 -5.72
N MET A 79 7.11 10.46 -6.08
CA MET A 79 7.91 11.65 -5.85
C MET A 79 7.22 12.52 -4.82
N THR A 80 7.86 12.70 -3.69
CA THR A 80 7.32 13.48 -2.56
C THR A 80 7.28 14.96 -2.90
N LYS A 81 6.48 15.73 -2.18
CA LYS A 81 6.39 17.20 -2.27
C LYS A 81 7.75 17.90 -2.19
N LYS A 82 8.70 17.31 -1.45
CA LYS A 82 10.07 17.84 -1.28
C LYS A 82 11.03 17.43 -2.39
N GLY A 83 10.61 16.60 -3.35
CA GLY A 83 11.43 16.09 -4.44
C GLY A 83 12.17 14.79 -4.12
N GLY A 84 11.93 14.17 -2.96
CA GLY A 84 12.44 12.84 -2.65
C GLY A 84 11.72 11.81 -3.52
N TYR A 85 12.49 10.85 -4.05
CA TYR A 85 11.97 9.76 -4.88
C TYR A 85 12.15 8.42 -4.18
N TYR A 86 11.12 7.59 -4.22
CA TYR A 86 11.20 6.20 -3.79
C TYR A 86 10.37 5.31 -4.70
N GLU A 87 10.84 4.09 -4.87
CA GLU A 87 10.11 3.04 -5.55
C GLU A 87 9.50 2.10 -4.53
N ASP A 88 8.23 1.83 -4.72
CA ASP A 88 7.61 0.66 -4.13
C ASP A 88 7.92 -0.51 -5.07
N ASN A 89 9.05 -1.13 -4.83
CA ASN A 89 9.31 -2.43 -5.42
C ASN A 89 8.27 -3.35 -4.82
N ASN A 90 7.27 -3.66 -5.61
CA ASN A 90 6.26 -4.66 -5.27
C ASN A 90 6.96 -6.04 -5.22
N ASP A 91 7.87 -6.19 -4.27
CA ASP A 91 8.36 -7.47 -3.85
C ASP A 91 7.13 -8.20 -3.33
N ARG A 92 6.56 -9.03 -4.20
CA ARG A 92 5.44 -9.90 -3.86
C ARG A 92 5.78 -10.48 -2.50
N ILE A 93 4.96 -10.14 -1.51
CA ILE A 93 5.10 -10.70 -0.17
C ILE A 93 5.34 -12.19 -0.37
N PRO A 94 6.50 -12.71 0.00
CA PRO A 94 6.83 -14.10 -0.30
C PRO A 94 5.79 -14.98 0.37
N TRP A 95 5.37 -16.04 -0.30
CA TRP A 95 4.30 -16.93 0.16
C TRP A 95 4.49 -17.39 1.62
N TRP A 96 5.73 -17.56 2.08
CA TRP A 96 6.04 -17.93 3.45
C TRP A 96 5.66 -16.83 4.45
N ALA A 97 5.67 -15.54 4.08
CA ALA A 97 5.22 -14.46 4.93
C ALA A 97 3.70 -14.52 5.14
N TRP A 98 2.93 -14.94 4.13
CA TRP A 98 1.52 -15.26 4.29
C TRP A 98 1.30 -16.42 5.26
N VAL A 99 2.12 -17.47 5.15
CA VAL A 99 2.07 -18.62 6.07
C VAL A 99 2.36 -18.19 7.52
N LEU A 100 3.25 -17.23 7.74
CA LEU A 100 3.52 -16.67 9.08
C LEU A 100 2.43 -15.71 9.57
N MET A 101 1.71 -15.04 8.65
CA MET A 101 0.61 -14.15 9.03
C MET A 101 -0.67 -14.91 9.41
N ILE A 102 -0.95 -16.05 8.78
CA ILE A 102 -2.13 -16.88 9.07
C ILE A 102 -2.21 -17.27 10.55
N PRO A 103 -1.17 -17.82 11.22
CA PRO A 103 -1.20 -18.12 12.64
C PRO A 103 -1.52 -16.90 13.50
N GLY A 104 -1.00 -15.73 13.18
CA GLY A 104 -1.29 -14.48 13.90
C GLY A 104 -2.76 -14.12 13.86
N PHE A 105 -3.42 -14.23 12.70
CA PHE A 105 -4.84 -13.98 12.55
C PHE A 105 -5.74 -15.00 13.24
N ILE A 106 -5.30 -16.26 13.33
CA ILE A 106 -6.04 -17.33 13.99
C ILE A 106 -5.78 -17.31 15.50
N LEU A 107 -4.54 -17.10 15.92
CA LEU A 107 -4.15 -17.14 17.33
C LEU A 107 -4.59 -15.90 18.12
N ALA A 108 -4.66 -14.72 17.48
CA ALA A 108 -5.09 -13.50 18.15
C ALA A 108 -6.51 -13.61 18.75
N PRO A 109 -7.56 -14.01 18.01
CA PRO A 109 -8.89 -14.18 18.59
C PRO A 109 -8.95 -15.31 19.62
N VAL A 110 -8.18 -16.40 19.43
CA VAL A 110 -8.09 -17.50 20.41
C VAL A 110 -7.44 -17.00 21.71
N PHE A 111 -6.36 -16.22 21.59
CA PHE A 111 -5.68 -15.64 22.76
C PHE A 111 -6.59 -14.67 23.53
N TRP A 112 -7.36 -13.83 22.81
CA TRP A 112 -8.35 -12.95 23.41
C TRP A 112 -9.44 -13.73 24.13
N PHE A 113 -9.95 -14.78 23.50
CA PHE A 113 -10.98 -15.64 24.10
C PHE A 113 -10.48 -16.33 25.37
N VAL A 114 -9.26 -16.87 25.34
CA VAL A 114 -8.63 -17.49 26.53
C VAL A 114 -8.39 -16.44 27.62
N TYR A 115 -7.90 -15.25 27.26
CA TYR A 115 -7.69 -14.16 28.19
C TYR A 115 -8.99 -13.74 28.89
N ASP A 116 -10.10 -13.67 28.18
CA ASP A 116 -11.40 -13.33 28.73
C ASP A 116 -11.93 -14.39 29.67
N ILE A 117 -11.67 -15.69 29.40
CA ILE A 117 -12.02 -16.79 30.29
C ILE A 117 -11.27 -16.68 31.63
N PHE A 118 -9.98 -16.34 31.61
CA PHE A 118 -9.17 -16.19 32.80
C PHE A 118 -9.37 -14.86 33.56
N ASN A 119 -10.08 -13.89 32.97
CA ASN A 119 -10.39 -12.61 33.61
C ASN A 119 -11.90 -12.30 33.67
N PRO A 120 -12.71 -13.14 34.32
CA PRO A 120 -14.17 -12.97 34.35
C PRO A 120 -14.60 -11.70 35.09
N SER A 121 -13.79 -11.17 35.99
CA SER A 121 -14.08 -9.91 36.70
C SER A 121 -14.01 -8.68 35.79
N LYS A 122 -13.18 -8.71 34.74
CA LYS A 122 -13.09 -7.64 33.75
C LYS A 122 -14.29 -7.69 32.81
N LEU A 123 -14.67 -8.88 32.38
CA LEU A 123 -15.82 -9.11 31.50
C LEU A 123 -17.13 -8.63 32.15
N LYS A 124 -17.30 -8.87 33.46
CA LYS A 124 -18.45 -8.33 34.21
C LYS A 124 -18.47 -6.81 34.23
N ARG A 125 -17.34 -6.16 34.53
CA ARG A 125 -17.25 -4.69 34.57
C ARG A 125 -17.52 -4.06 33.22
N ASP A 126 -16.98 -4.63 32.16
CA ASP A 126 -17.17 -4.11 30.80
C ASP A 126 -18.61 -4.29 30.34
N ARG A 127 -19.27 -5.40 30.72
CA ARG A 127 -20.69 -5.64 30.47
C ARG A 127 -21.58 -4.66 31.24
N GLU A 128 -21.30 -4.42 32.50
CA GLU A 128 -22.03 -3.46 33.33
C GLU A 128 -21.86 -2.03 32.82
N ALA A 129 -20.65 -1.64 32.42
CA ALA A 129 -20.37 -0.35 31.80
C ALA A 129 -21.14 -0.18 30.48
N TYR A 130 -21.19 -1.22 29.67
CA TYR A 130 -21.93 -1.22 28.40
C TYR A 130 -23.44 -1.05 28.61
N TRP A 131 -24.02 -1.78 29.58
CA TRP A 131 -25.43 -1.64 29.87
C TRP A 131 -25.81 -0.29 30.50
N LYS A 132 -24.96 0.26 31.39
CA LYS A 132 -25.12 1.61 31.93
C LYS A 132 -25.07 2.68 30.87
N SER A 133 -24.20 2.55 29.89
CA SER A 133 -24.10 3.51 28.78
C SER A 133 -25.32 3.51 27.86
N ARG A 134 -26.09 2.42 27.84
CA ARG A 134 -27.31 2.29 27.04
C ARG A 134 -28.60 2.57 27.82
N GLY A 135 -28.50 3.09 29.05
CA GLY A 135 -29.68 3.45 29.84
C GLY A 135 -30.52 2.25 30.32
N GLY A 136 -29.92 1.07 30.37
CA GLY A 136 -30.56 -0.12 30.92
C GLY A 136 -30.54 -0.08 32.44
N ASP A 137 -31.67 0.27 33.06
CA ASP A 137 -31.92 0.05 34.49
C ASP A 137 -31.88 -1.45 34.78
N THR A 138 -30.87 -1.89 35.50
CA THR A 138 -30.74 -3.27 36.03
C THR A 138 -31.62 -3.51 37.27
N THR A 139 -32.75 -2.84 37.39
CA THR A 139 -33.63 -2.96 38.56
C THR A 139 -34.86 -3.86 38.29
N SER A 140 -34.69 -4.99 37.63
CA SER A 140 -35.74 -5.99 37.58
C SER A 140 -35.21 -7.39 37.35
N ALA A 141 -34.61 -7.94 38.39
CA ALA A 141 -34.52 -9.39 38.60
C ALA A 141 -34.28 -9.64 40.10
N GLN A 142 -35.35 -9.49 40.86
CA GLN A 142 -35.54 -10.25 42.08
C GLN A 142 -36.38 -11.49 41.78
#